data_dc2a4576f07c54cd98ef302d64c58aeb
#
_entry.id   dc2a4576f07c54cd98ef302d64c58aeb
#
_cell.length_a   1.000
_cell.length_b   1.000
_cell.length_c   1.000
_cell.angle_alpha   90.00
_cell.angle_beta   90.00
_cell.angle_gamma   90.00
#
_symmetry.space_group_name_H-M   'P 1'
#
loop_
_entity.id
_entity.type
_entity.pdbx_description
1 polymer ?
#
loop_
_entity_poly.entity_id
_entity_poly.type
_entity_poly.pdbx_seq_one_letter_code
_entity_poly.pdbx_strand_id
1 'polypeptide(L)'
;MSQTMLTIGLPVALAWMMFCVGLTLTVADFKRVSQFPGKVAAGLSAQLIGLPIIAYGLIQLFNLPEVVAVGLWILALAPGGASSNAICHLCGGDSALSITMTAISSLIIPFSLPLMLPFVLSDVSAIIPMKTAIMQLIAVTLVPVLLGMTFKHYCSSAGFERFAQFAGRTALWALFFTVAITLAANTKVFNQLFSVASIAVLLLCVLGMALGVVVAKGIGGDARLSKTLSIEVGIQNAGTAIFVAVVQLNQPQLALTPLLYGILMNIPAIILIVMSRRDVREGA
;
A
#
# COMPACT_ATOMS: atom_id res chain seq x y z
N MET A 1 -10.86 -1.16 25.05
CA MET A 1 -10.38 -0.01 24.27
C MET A 1 -11.60 0.65 23.64
N SER A 2 -11.76 1.96 23.75
CA SER A 2 -12.99 2.62 23.29
C SER A 2 -13.11 2.55 21.76
N GLN A 3 -14.28 2.24 21.27
CA GLN A 3 -14.65 2.26 19.86
C GLN A 3 -14.21 3.58 19.19
N THR A 4 -14.19 4.67 19.96
CA THR A 4 -13.73 6.00 19.56
C THR A 4 -12.27 6.03 19.09
N MET A 5 -11.36 5.23 19.69
CA MET A 5 -9.96 5.16 19.24
C MET A 5 -9.81 4.50 17.86
N LEU A 6 -10.66 3.53 17.54
CA LEU A 6 -10.65 2.90 16.22
C LEU A 6 -11.28 3.81 15.15
N THR A 7 -12.41 4.47 15.49
CA THR A 7 -13.17 5.27 14.52
C THR A 7 -12.53 6.63 14.21
N ILE A 8 -11.73 7.20 15.11
CA ILE A 8 -11.06 8.48 14.91
C ILE A 8 -9.55 8.29 14.73
N GLY A 9 -8.92 7.45 15.54
CA GLY A 9 -7.46 7.27 15.52
C GLY A 9 -6.93 6.69 14.20
N LEU A 10 -7.62 5.69 13.63
CA LEU A 10 -7.20 5.09 12.35
C LEU A 10 -7.29 6.05 11.17
N PRO A 11 -8.42 6.78 10.95
CA PRO A 11 -8.50 7.79 9.89
C PRO A 11 -7.44 8.88 10.03
N VAL A 12 -7.21 9.38 11.25
CA VAL A 12 -6.21 10.43 11.50
C VAL A 12 -4.79 9.90 11.23
N ALA A 13 -4.46 8.69 11.69
CA ALA A 13 -3.17 8.09 11.42
C ALA A 13 -2.95 7.86 9.91
N LEU A 14 -3.96 7.37 9.19
CA LEU A 14 -3.89 7.19 7.74
C LEU A 14 -3.75 8.53 7.03
N ALA A 15 -4.57 9.53 7.38
CA ALA A 15 -4.49 10.85 6.79
C ALA A 15 -3.11 11.49 7.01
N TRP A 16 -2.52 11.33 8.20
CA TRP A 16 -1.16 11.78 8.48
C TRP A 16 -0.13 11.07 7.61
N MET A 17 -0.21 9.73 7.49
CA MET A 17 0.68 8.99 6.60
C MET A 17 0.55 9.45 5.15
N MET A 18 -0.68 9.69 4.67
CA MET A 18 -0.93 10.17 3.31
C MET A 18 -0.44 11.61 3.11
N PHE A 19 -0.57 12.47 4.10
CA PHE A 19 0.02 13.81 4.09
C PHE A 19 1.55 13.74 3.97
N CYS A 20 2.19 12.84 4.72
CA CYS A 20 3.65 12.62 4.63
C CYS A 20 4.07 12.10 3.25
N VAL A 21 3.27 11.23 2.62
CA VAL A 21 3.47 10.86 1.20
C VAL A 21 3.40 12.11 0.32
N GLY A 22 2.39 12.97 0.51
CA GLY A 22 2.26 14.23 -0.22
C GLY A 22 3.48 15.15 -0.10
N LEU A 23 4.13 15.21 1.07
CA LEU A 23 5.37 15.96 1.26
C LEU A 23 6.54 15.45 0.41
N THR A 24 6.52 14.21 -0.02
CA THR A 24 7.55 13.65 -0.93
C THR A 24 7.26 13.96 -2.39
N LEU A 25 6.01 14.20 -2.75
CA LEU A 25 5.53 14.38 -4.12
C LEU A 25 5.75 15.80 -4.65
N THR A 26 5.90 15.89 -5.99
CA THR A 26 5.96 17.16 -6.72
C THR A 26 5.11 17.07 -7.99
N VAL A 27 4.74 18.21 -8.58
CA VAL A 27 4.06 18.25 -9.89
C VAL A 27 4.91 17.60 -10.99
N ALA A 28 6.25 17.66 -10.85
CA ALA A 28 7.16 17.02 -11.80
C ALA A 28 7.01 15.49 -11.82
N ASP A 29 6.65 14.86 -10.70
CA ASP A 29 6.44 13.41 -10.63
C ASP A 29 5.24 12.99 -11.50
N PHE A 30 4.19 13.80 -11.57
CA PHE A 30 3.06 13.57 -12.47
C PHE A 30 3.41 13.83 -13.95
N LYS A 31 4.25 14.83 -14.22
CA LYS A 31 4.74 15.07 -15.59
C LYS A 31 5.62 13.93 -16.11
N ARG A 32 6.27 13.15 -15.22
CA ARG A 32 7.04 11.96 -15.61
C ARG A 32 6.21 10.88 -16.27
N VAL A 33 4.91 10.83 -15.98
CA VAL A 33 4.00 9.91 -16.70
C VAL A 33 4.10 10.10 -18.20
N SER A 34 4.16 11.36 -18.66
CA SER A 34 4.30 11.68 -20.08
C SER A 34 5.67 11.33 -20.67
N GLN A 35 6.71 11.25 -19.81
CA GLN A 35 8.06 10.88 -20.25
C GLN A 35 8.25 9.36 -20.37
N PHE A 36 7.61 8.58 -19.48
CA PHE A 36 7.75 7.12 -19.42
C PHE A 36 6.37 6.42 -19.32
N PRO A 37 5.42 6.74 -20.24
CA PRO A 37 4.04 6.26 -20.12
C PRO A 37 3.94 4.74 -20.11
N GLY A 38 4.76 4.04 -20.90
CA GLY A 38 4.77 2.59 -20.95
C GLY A 38 5.19 1.93 -19.65
N LYS A 39 6.22 2.47 -18.96
CA LYS A 39 6.69 1.93 -17.68
C LYS A 39 5.65 2.14 -16.57
N VAL A 40 5.06 3.34 -16.52
CA VAL A 40 4.02 3.67 -15.54
C VAL A 40 2.76 2.85 -15.79
N ALA A 41 2.29 2.76 -17.04
CA ALA A 41 1.11 1.98 -17.37
C ALA A 41 1.30 0.48 -17.08
N ALA A 42 2.46 -0.09 -17.41
CA ALA A 42 2.78 -1.49 -17.15
C ALA A 42 2.80 -1.79 -15.63
N GLY A 43 3.45 -0.92 -14.85
CA GLY A 43 3.50 -1.07 -13.40
C GLY A 43 2.13 -0.92 -12.74
N LEU A 44 1.36 0.10 -13.12
CA LEU A 44 -0.01 0.30 -12.62
C LEU A 44 -0.95 -0.83 -13.04
N SER A 45 -0.83 -1.36 -14.26
CA SER A 45 -1.62 -2.52 -14.70
C SER A 45 -1.27 -3.76 -13.87
N ALA A 46 0.00 -4.00 -13.60
CA ALA A 46 0.43 -5.08 -12.72
C ALA A 46 -0.14 -4.93 -11.30
N GLN A 47 -0.17 -3.71 -10.76
CA GLN A 47 -0.70 -3.43 -9.43
C GLN A 47 -2.23 -3.48 -9.39
N LEU A 48 -2.92 -2.75 -10.28
CA LEU A 48 -4.37 -2.54 -10.18
C LEU A 48 -5.19 -3.70 -10.79
N ILE A 49 -4.58 -4.52 -11.65
CA ILE A 49 -5.22 -5.65 -12.32
C ILE A 49 -4.54 -6.96 -11.93
N GLY A 50 -3.22 -7.04 -12.11
CA GLY A 50 -2.47 -8.27 -11.90
C GLY A 50 -2.48 -8.73 -10.45
N LEU A 51 -2.31 -7.83 -9.49
CA LEU A 51 -2.32 -8.19 -8.08
C LEU A 51 -3.70 -8.68 -7.59
N PRO A 52 -4.84 -8.04 -7.94
CA PRO A 52 -6.17 -8.60 -7.70
C PRO A 52 -6.39 -9.98 -8.33
N ILE A 53 -5.90 -10.23 -9.55
CA ILE A 53 -5.97 -11.56 -10.17
C ILE A 53 -5.20 -12.59 -9.33
N ILE A 54 -4.01 -12.26 -8.85
CA ILE A 54 -3.24 -13.14 -7.96
C ILE A 54 -4.01 -13.38 -6.67
N ALA A 55 -4.57 -12.34 -6.04
CA ALA A 55 -5.37 -12.48 -4.83
C ALA A 55 -6.56 -13.41 -5.04
N TYR A 56 -7.30 -13.23 -6.14
CA TYR A 56 -8.40 -14.12 -6.51
C TYR A 56 -7.95 -15.58 -6.68
N GLY A 57 -6.82 -15.80 -7.39
CA GLY A 57 -6.22 -17.11 -7.56
C GLY A 57 -5.86 -17.77 -6.23
N LEU A 58 -5.26 -17.01 -5.29
CA LEU A 58 -4.94 -17.52 -3.95
C LEU A 58 -6.19 -17.85 -3.13
N ILE A 59 -7.22 -17.00 -3.21
CA ILE A 59 -8.51 -17.24 -2.53
C ILE A 59 -9.11 -18.57 -2.99
N GLN A 60 -9.14 -18.82 -4.29
CA GLN A 60 -9.71 -20.05 -4.85
C GLN A 60 -8.82 -21.27 -4.56
N LEU A 61 -7.49 -21.14 -4.74
CA LEU A 61 -6.54 -22.23 -4.55
C LEU A 61 -6.51 -22.77 -3.12
N PHE A 62 -6.54 -21.88 -2.14
CA PHE A 62 -6.50 -22.25 -0.72
C PHE A 62 -7.89 -22.38 -0.08
N ASN A 63 -8.94 -22.15 -0.85
CA ASN A 63 -10.33 -22.13 -0.35
C ASN A 63 -10.45 -21.31 0.94
N LEU A 64 -9.95 -20.06 0.88
CA LEU A 64 -9.78 -19.23 2.06
C LEU A 64 -11.12 -18.92 2.72
N PRO A 65 -11.19 -18.90 4.06
CA PRO A 65 -12.37 -18.43 4.78
C PRO A 65 -12.73 -17.02 4.35
N GLU A 66 -14.03 -16.70 4.29
CA GLU A 66 -14.56 -15.42 3.79
C GLU A 66 -13.86 -14.19 4.40
N VAL A 67 -13.66 -14.17 5.72
CA VAL A 67 -12.98 -13.08 6.43
C VAL A 67 -11.55 -12.86 5.92
N VAL A 68 -10.82 -13.95 5.62
CA VAL A 68 -9.45 -13.89 5.09
C VAL A 68 -9.46 -13.47 3.63
N ALA A 69 -10.38 -14.04 2.84
CA ALA A 69 -10.54 -13.75 1.41
C ALA A 69 -10.85 -12.28 1.17
N VAL A 70 -11.82 -11.72 1.89
CA VAL A 70 -12.19 -10.31 1.79
C VAL A 70 -11.04 -9.41 2.22
N GLY A 71 -10.36 -9.72 3.32
CA GLY A 71 -9.19 -8.96 3.77
C GLY A 71 -8.04 -8.98 2.75
N LEU A 72 -7.79 -10.14 2.11
CA LEU A 72 -6.79 -10.29 1.05
C LEU A 72 -7.16 -9.50 -0.21
N TRP A 73 -8.45 -9.47 -0.55
CA TRP A 73 -8.97 -8.71 -1.68
C TRP A 73 -8.83 -7.21 -1.47
N ILE A 74 -9.27 -6.69 -0.30
CA ILE A 74 -9.09 -5.27 0.06
C ILE A 74 -7.63 -4.87 -0.02
N LEU A 75 -6.73 -5.74 0.45
CA LEU A 75 -5.30 -5.51 0.42
C LEU A 75 -4.75 -5.44 -1.00
N ALA A 76 -5.16 -6.35 -1.88
CA ALA A 76 -4.74 -6.36 -3.28
C ALA A 76 -5.24 -5.12 -4.06
N LEU A 77 -6.34 -4.53 -3.61
CA LEU A 77 -6.89 -3.28 -4.14
C LEU A 77 -6.34 -2.02 -3.47
N ALA A 78 -5.47 -2.15 -2.45
CA ALA A 78 -4.87 -1.00 -1.78
C ALA A 78 -3.82 -0.32 -2.68
N PRO A 79 -3.50 0.99 -2.46
CA PRO A 79 -2.43 1.66 -3.20
C PRO A 79 -1.05 1.21 -2.73
N GLY A 80 0.00 1.59 -3.47
CA GLY A 80 1.36 1.59 -2.94
C GLY A 80 1.47 2.47 -1.70
N GLY A 81 2.46 2.22 -0.85
CA GLY A 81 2.64 2.95 0.41
C GLY A 81 3.95 3.74 0.46
N ALA A 82 4.07 4.64 1.45
CA ALA A 82 5.34 5.32 1.73
C ALA A 82 6.50 4.33 2.01
N SER A 83 6.18 3.14 2.51
CA SER A 83 7.15 2.06 2.73
C SER A 83 7.75 1.54 1.42
N SER A 84 6.95 1.40 0.34
CA SER A 84 7.47 0.94 -0.96
C SER A 84 8.50 1.93 -1.52
N ASN A 85 8.25 3.23 -1.43
CA ASN A 85 9.19 4.27 -1.86
C ASN A 85 10.53 4.19 -1.10
N ALA A 86 10.49 4.02 0.22
CA ALA A 86 11.68 3.90 1.05
C ALA A 86 12.46 2.62 0.74
N ILE A 87 11.77 1.48 0.58
CA ILE A 87 12.37 0.20 0.22
C ILE A 87 12.99 0.28 -1.19
N CYS A 88 12.29 0.88 -2.15
CA CYS A 88 12.78 1.09 -3.51
C CYS A 88 14.10 1.88 -3.52
N HIS A 89 14.17 2.96 -2.73
CA HIS A 89 15.40 3.73 -2.56
C HIS A 89 16.54 2.88 -1.99
N LEU A 90 16.27 2.11 -0.92
CA LEU A 90 17.28 1.24 -0.27
C LEU A 90 17.78 0.11 -1.16
N CYS A 91 16.97 -0.36 -2.11
CA CYS A 91 17.31 -1.40 -3.08
C CYS A 91 18.01 -0.86 -4.34
N GLY A 92 18.19 0.46 -4.47
CA GLY A 92 18.75 1.08 -5.67
C GLY A 92 17.80 1.03 -6.88
N GLY A 93 16.49 0.98 -6.63
CA GLY A 93 15.47 1.13 -7.67
C GLY A 93 15.32 2.58 -8.16
N ASP A 94 14.42 2.80 -9.11
CA ASP A 94 14.05 4.13 -9.57
C ASP A 94 13.04 4.77 -8.61
N SER A 95 13.56 5.47 -7.59
CA SER A 95 12.74 6.13 -6.58
C SER A 95 11.76 7.12 -7.18
N ALA A 96 12.11 7.74 -8.30
CA ALA A 96 11.25 8.71 -8.94
C ALA A 96 10.06 8.05 -9.66
N LEU A 97 10.27 6.90 -10.29
CA LEU A 97 9.19 6.09 -10.85
C LEU A 97 8.31 5.50 -9.73
N SER A 98 8.93 5.00 -8.66
CA SER A 98 8.23 4.49 -7.47
C SER A 98 7.28 5.54 -6.89
N ILE A 99 7.77 6.75 -6.62
CA ILE A 99 6.99 7.89 -6.14
C ILE A 99 5.85 8.22 -7.11
N THR A 100 6.13 8.24 -8.42
CA THR A 100 5.12 8.52 -9.45
C THR A 100 4.01 7.47 -9.44
N MET A 101 4.35 6.18 -9.36
CA MET A 101 3.35 5.09 -9.31
C MET A 101 2.50 5.17 -8.03
N THR A 102 3.13 5.35 -6.88
CA THR A 102 2.43 5.55 -5.60
C THR A 102 1.47 6.75 -5.67
N ALA A 103 1.90 7.87 -6.27
CA ALA A 103 1.06 9.04 -6.44
C ALA A 103 -0.19 8.74 -7.27
N ILE A 104 -0.01 8.11 -8.43
CA ILE A 104 -1.12 7.81 -9.35
C ILE A 104 -2.05 6.75 -8.74
N SER A 105 -1.51 5.67 -8.16
CA SER A 105 -2.33 4.66 -7.50
C SER A 105 -3.16 5.27 -6.36
N SER A 106 -2.60 6.19 -5.57
CA SER A 106 -3.32 6.90 -4.51
C SER A 106 -4.45 7.80 -5.04
N LEU A 107 -4.36 8.29 -6.29
CA LEU A 107 -5.46 9.02 -6.94
C LEU A 107 -6.56 8.09 -7.47
N ILE A 108 -6.20 6.91 -7.96
CA ILE A 108 -7.11 5.96 -8.60
C ILE A 108 -7.89 5.16 -7.54
N ILE A 109 -7.22 4.71 -6.49
CA ILE A 109 -7.76 3.76 -5.49
C ILE A 109 -9.02 4.25 -4.78
N PRO A 110 -9.20 5.54 -4.41
CA PRO A 110 -10.46 6.01 -3.83
C PRO A 110 -11.70 5.69 -4.67
N PHE A 111 -11.52 5.51 -5.96
CA PHE A 111 -12.58 5.15 -6.91
C PHE A 111 -12.59 3.67 -7.22
N SER A 112 -11.43 3.08 -7.57
CA SER A 112 -11.35 1.69 -8.01
C SER A 112 -11.64 0.69 -6.89
N LEU A 113 -11.21 0.95 -5.67
CA LEU A 113 -11.42 0.04 -4.55
C LEU A 113 -12.92 -0.15 -4.23
N PRO A 114 -13.74 0.91 -4.03
CA PRO A 114 -15.17 0.73 -3.81
C PRO A 114 -15.91 0.08 -4.99
N LEU A 115 -15.47 0.33 -6.23
CA LEU A 115 -16.04 -0.30 -7.43
C LEU A 115 -15.74 -1.79 -7.51
N MET A 116 -14.59 -2.22 -6.98
CA MET A 116 -14.14 -3.62 -7.06
C MET A 116 -14.56 -4.46 -5.84
N LEU A 117 -14.91 -3.84 -4.71
CA LEU A 117 -15.36 -4.55 -3.51
C LEU A 117 -16.57 -5.48 -3.74
N PRO A 118 -17.60 -5.12 -4.53
CA PRO A 118 -18.75 -5.97 -4.77
C PRO A 118 -18.45 -7.31 -5.47
N PHE A 119 -17.30 -7.44 -6.13
CA PHE A 119 -16.91 -8.70 -6.77
C PHE A 119 -16.56 -9.83 -5.77
N VAL A 120 -16.29 -9.49 -4.52
CA VAL A 120 -15.95 -10.44 -3.45
C VAL A 120 -16.95 -10.38 -2.30
N LEU A 121 -17.58 -9.23 -2.11
CA LEU A 121 -18.64 -9.04 -1.12
C LEU A 121 -19.94 -8.76 -1.85
N SER A 122 -20.79 -9.78 -2.00
CA SER A 122 -22.08 -9.68 -2.68
C SER A 122 -23.04 -8.64 -2.06
N ASP A 123 -22.87 -8.32 -0.77
CA ASP A 123 -23.75 -7.44 -0.01
C ASP A 123 -23.12 -6.09 0.41
N VAL A 124 -22.00 -5.68 -0.22
CA VAL A 124 -21.31 -4.42 0.14
C VAL A 124 -22.20 -3.19 -0.02
N SER A 125 -23.06 -3.18 -1.03
CA SER A 125 -23.98 -2.06 -1.26
C SER A 125 -25.03 -1.90 -0.14
N ALA A 126 -25.30 -2.97 0.62
CA ALA A 126 -26.14 -2.93 1.81
C ALA A 126 -25.41 -2.39 3.04
N ILE A 127 -24.06 -2.41 3.03
CA ILE A 127 -23.23 -1.97 4.17
C ILE A 127 -22.92 -0.47 4.06
N ILE A 128 -22.47 -0.01 2.88
CA ILE A 128 -22.14 1.43 2.67
C ILE A 128 -22.50 1.86 1.24
N PRO A 129 -23.22 2.99 1.08
CA PRO A 129 -23.44 3.56 -0.23
C PRO A 129 -22.09 3.90 -0.90
N MET A 130 -21.91 3.51 -2.15
CA MET A 130 -20.67 3.69 -2.92
C MET A 130 -20.13 5.13 -2.87
N LYS A 131 -21.03 6.12 -2.98
CA LYS A 131 -20.68 7.55 -2.88
C LYS A 131 -20.01 7.86 -1.53
N THR A 132 -20.52 7.33 -0.44
CA THR A 132 -19.97 7.53 0.91
C THR A 132 -18.59 6.89 1.02
N ALA A 133 -18.41 5.67 0.51
CA ALA A 133 -17.12 4.99 0.52
C ALA A 133 -16.05 5.76 -0.27
N ILE A 134 -16.39 6.26 -1.46
CA ILE A 134 -15.51 7.09 -2.29
C ILE A 134 -15.14 8.38 -1.55
N MET A 135 -16.11 9.09 -0.98
CA MET A 135 -15.86 10.35 -0.27
C MET A 135 -14.99 10.17 0.97
N GLN A 136 -15.19 9.10 1.72
CA GLN A 136 -14.35 8.77 2.87
C GLN A 136 -12.90 8.49 2.46
N LEU A 137 -12.67 7.69 1.40
CA LEU A 137 -11.32 7.44 0.89
C LEU A 137 -10.68 8.70 0.35
N ILE A 138 -11.40 9.54 -0.39
CA ILE A 138 -10.89 10.84 -0.84
C ILE A 138 -10.44 11.68 0.37
N ALA A 139 -11.26 11.75 1.42
CA ALA A 139 -10.97 12.57 2.60
C ALA A 139 -9.72 12.11 3.36
N VAL A 140 -9.46 10.80 3.45
CA VAL A 140 -8.33 10.27 4.26
C VAL A 140 -7.09 9.92 3.43
N THR A 141 -7.19 9.86 2.09
CA THR A 141 -6.05 9.57 1.22
C THR A 141 -5.73 10.72 0.28
N LEU A 142 -6.64 11.09 -0.60
CA LEU A 142 -6.39 12.08 -1.65
C LEU A 142 -6.20 13.50 -1.08
N VAL A 143 -7.11 13.96 -0.21
CA VAL A 143 -7.03 15.30 0.38
C VAL A 143 -5.73 15.50 1.15
N PRO A 144 -5.30 14.61 2.07
CA PRO A 144 -4.03 14.76 2.77
C PRO A 144 -2.81 14.74 1.83
N VAL A 145 -2.80 13.90 0.79
CA VAL A 145 -1.72 13.90 -0.22
C VAL A 145 -1.64 15.26 -0.90
N LEU A 146 -2.76 15.81 -1.38
CA LEU A 146 -2.79 17.12 -2.05
C LEU A 146 -2.37 18.25 -1.10
N LEU A 147 -2.79 18.20 0.17
CA LEU A 147 -2.35 19.16 1.19
C LEU A 147 -0.83 19.07 1.43
N GLY A 148 -0.26 17.88 1.52
CA GLY A 148 1.18 17.68 1.67
C GLY A 148 1.97 18.23 0.48
N MET A 149 1.51 17.97 -0.75
CA MET A 149 2.11 18.52 -1.98
C MET A 149 2.03 20.04 -2.02
N THR A 150 0.88 20.60 -1.67
CA THR A 150 0.66 22.05 -1.61
C THR A 150 1.58 22.68 -0.56
N PHE A 151 1.66 22.08 0.62
CA PHE A 151 2.55 22.56 1.68
C PHE A 151 4.02 22.57 1.22
N LYS A 152 4.48 21.46 0.57
CA LYS A 152 5.83 21.40 -0.02
C LYS A 152 6.07 22.48 -1.07
N HIS A 153 5.07 22.77 -1.91
CA HIS A 153 5.20 23.75 -2.98
C HIS A 153 5.42 25.18 -2.44
N TYR A 154 4.71 25.55 -1.37
CA TYR A 154 4.79 26.90 -0.79
C TYR A 154 5.85 27.06 0.30
N CYS A 155 6.27 25.98 0.96
CA CYS A 155 7.21 26.01 2.07
C CYS A 155 8.59 25.47 1.65
N SER A 156 9.31 26.18 0.76
CA SER A 156 10.64 25.77 0.29
C SER A 156 11.76 26.40 1.13
N SER A 157 11.77 26.19 2.44
CA SER A 157 12.80 26.72 3.35
C SER A 157 13.64 25.60 3.99
N ALA A 158 14.82 25.93 4.54
CA ALA A 158 15.64 24.98 5.30
C ALA A 158 14.88 24.34 6.48
N GLY A 159 13.86 25.02 7.01
CA GLY A 159 12.94 24.49 8.02
C GLY A 159 12.01 23.43 7.48
N PHE A 160 11.64 23.49 6.19
CA PHE A 160 10.77 22.49 5.55
C PHE A 160 11.43 21.12 5.50
N GLU A 161 12.72 21.02 5.15
CA GLU A 161 13.38 19.72 5.08
C GLU A 161 13.45 19.03 6.45
N ARG A 162 13.69 19.81 7.53
CA ARG A 162 13.64 19.27 8.90
C ARG A 162 12.24 18.79 9.25
N PHE A 163 11.22 19.56 8.90
CA PHE A 163 9.82 19.17 9.10
C PHE A 163 9.47 17.91 8.30
N ALA A 164 9.83 17.83 7.02
CA ALA A 164 9.56 16.67 6.18
C ALA A 164 10.25 15.40 6.70
N GLN A 165 11.48 15.50 7.19
CA GLN A 165 12.19 14.40 7.85
C GLN A 165 11.50 13.97 9.15
N PHE A 166 11.09 14.93 9.99
CA PHE A 166 10.32 14.65 11.19
C PHE A 166 8.97 13.99 10.85
N ALA A 167 8.23 14.55 9.90
CA ALA A 167 6.97 14.00 9.42
C ALA A 167 7.12 12.56 8.88
N GLY A 168 8.18 12.28 8.11
CA GLY A 168 8.47 10.94 7.62
C GLY A 168 8.72 9.92 8.76
N ARG A 169 9.43 10.34 9.82
CA ARG A 169 9.63 9.49 11.02
C ARG A 169 8.31 9.24 11.75
N THR A 170 7.50 10.28 11.91
CA THR A 170 6.20 10.17 12.60
C THR A 170 5.18 9.38 11.78
N ALA A 171 5.30 9.34 10.45
CA ALA A 171 4.49 8.48 9.58
C ALA A 171 4.73 6.99 9.89
N LEU A 172 5.98 6.59 10.13
CA LEU A 172 6.29 5.22 10.59
C LEU A 172 5.66 4.94 11.96
N TRP A 173 5.74 5.88 12.90
CA TRP A 173 5.06 5.72 14.19
C TRP A 173 3.55 5.65 14.07
N ALA A 174 2.93 6.42 13.15
CA ALA A 174 1.51 6.32 12.84
C ALA A 174 1.15 4.93 12.30
N LEU A 175 1.98 4.33 11.44
CA LEU A 175 1.82 2.95 10.98
C LEU A 175 1.90 1.97 12.15
N PHE A 176 2.94 2.03 12.99
CA PHE A 176 3.07 1.18 14.17
C PHE A 176 1.89 1.37 15.14
N PHE A 177 1.44 2.59 15.34
CA PHE A 177 0.27 2.89 16.16
C PHE A 177 -1.00 2.26 15.60
N THR A 178 -1.23 2.37 14.29
CA THR A 178 -2.34 1.72 13.60
C THR A 178 -2.32 0.21 13.80
N VAL A 179 -1.15 -0.40 13.59
CA VAL A 179 -0.92 -1.83 13.80
C VAL A 179 -1.17 -2.21 15.28
N ALA A 180 -0.58 -1.47 16.23
CA ALA A 180 -0.72 -1.75 17.66
C ALA A 180 -2.15 -1.65 18.15
N ILE A 181 -2.89 -0.61 17.73
CA ILE A 181 -4.31 -0.43 18.08
C ILE A 181 -5.14 -1.60 17.51
N THR A 182 -4.90 -1.98 16.26
CA THR A 182 -5.64 -3.06 15.62
C THR A 182 -5.31 -4.41 16.25
N LEU A 183 -4.05 -4.66 16.61
CA LEU A 183 -3.60 -5.84 17.37
C LEU A 183 -4.26 -5.90 18.77
N ALA A 184 -4.27 -4.79 19.49
CA ALA A 184 -4.89 -4.72 20.81
C ALA A 184 -6.42 -4.94 20.76
N ALA A 185 -7.06 -4.55 19.65
CA ALA A 185 -8.47 -4.81 19.41
C ALA A 185 -8.76 -6.26 18.98
N ASN A 186 -7.77 -6.94 18.39
CA ASN A 186 -7.89 -8.29 17.81
C ASN A 186 -6.75 -9.21 18.27
N THR A 187 -6.78 -9.63 19.56
CA THR A 187 -5.74 -10.53 20.12
C THR A 187 -5.68 -11.91 19.42
N LYS A 188 -6.73 -12.32 18.71
CA LYS A 188 -6.75 -13.55 17.91
C LYS A 188 -5.72 -13.56 16.77
N VAL A 189 -5.15 -12.40 16.41
CA VAL A 189 -4.09 -12.27 15.38
C VAL A 189 -2.89 -13.14 15.69
N PHE A 190 -2.48 -13.23 16.96
CA PHE A 190 -1.32 -14.02 17.35
C PHE A 190 -1.50 -15.52 17.08
N ASN A 191 -2.73 -16.03 17.25
CA ASN A 191 -3.05 -17.43 16.94
C ASN A 191 -3.08 -17.69 15.43
N GLN A 192 -3.16 -16.63 14.61
CA GLN A 192 -3.24 -16.75 13.15
C GLN A 192 -1.90 -16.48 12.44
N LEU A 193 -0.83 -16.11 13.17
CA LEU A 193 0.50 -15.94 12.58
C LEU A 193 1.03 -17.19 11.88
N PHE A 194 0.57 -18.37 12.29
CA PHE A 194 0.93 -19.66 11.69
C PHE A 194 -0.25 -20.30 10.92
N SER A 195 -1.21 -19.49 10.47
CA SER A 195 -2.39 -19.93 9.74
C SER A 195 -2.22 -19.83 8.22
N VAL A 196 -3.18 -20.39 7.50
CA VAL A 196 -3.27 -20.27 6.03
C VAL A 196 -3.34 -18.79 5.60
N ALA A 197 -3.89 -17.89 6.43
CA ALA A 197 -3.91 -16.45 6.15
C ALA A 197 -2.50 -15.86 6.03
N SER A 198 -1.57 -16.26 6.89
CA SER A 198 -0.16 -15.80 6.83
C SER A 198 0.55 -16.29 5.58
N ILE A 199 0.28 -17.53 5.17
CA ILE A 199 0.81 -18.07 3.91
C ILE A 199 0.23 -17.28 2.73
N ALA A 200 -1.07 -17.04 2.72
CA ALA A 200 -1.74 -16.31 1.64
C ALA A 200 -1.21 -14.89 1.49
N VAL A 201 -1.02 -14.14 2.59
CA VAL A 201 -0.48 -12.78 2.54
C VAL A 201 0.99 -12.73 2.11
N LEU A 202 1.81 -13.70 2.55
CA LEU A 202 3.19 -13.81 2.10
C LEU A 202 3.27 -14.16 0.62
N LEU A 203 2.45 -15.08 0.16
CA LEU A 203 2.36 -15.44 -1.26
C LEU A 203 1.87 -14.26 -2.10
N LEU A 204 0.88 -13.50 -1.64
CA LEU A 204 0.44 -12.29 -2.33
C LEU A 204 1.59 -11.29 -2.51
N CYS A 205 2.36 -11.06 -1.45
CA CYS A 205 3.52 -10.18 -1.49
C CYS A 205 4.58 -10.70 -2.48
N VAL A 206 5.02 -11.95 -2.33
CA VAL A 206 6.09 -12.54 -3.14
C VAL A 206 5.67 -12.68 -4.61
N LEU A 207 4.45 -13.12 -4.89
CA LEU A 207 3.92 -13.23 -6.24
C LEU A 207 3.70 -11.84 -6.88
N GLY A 208 3.27 -10.85 -6.10
CA GLY A 208 3.22 -9.47 -6.54
C GLY A 208 4.60 -8.92 -6.90
N MET A 209 5.62 -9.19 -6.06
CA MET A 209 7.01 -8.85 -6.36
C MET A 209 7.51 -9.56 -7.64
N ALA A 210 7.22 -10.84 -7.80
CA ALA A 210 7.58 -11.61 -8.99
C ALA A 210 6.88 -11.08 -10.24
N LEU A 211 5.58 -10.75 -10.15
CA LEU A 211 4.83 -10.12 -11.23
C LEU A 211 5.47 -8.80 -11.67
N GLY A 212 5.88 -7.95 -10.72
CA GLY A 212 6.59 -6.71 -11.02
C GLY A 212 7.87 -6.94 -11.80
N VAL A 213 8.67 -7.96 -11.43
CA VAL A 213 9.89 -8.35 -12.18
C VAL A 213 9.54 -8.85 -13.57
N VAL A 214 8.53 -9.72 -13.70
CA VAL A 214 8.12 -10.27 -15.02
C VAL A 214 7.66 -9.16 -15.95
N VAL A 215 6.84 -8.24 -15.45
CA VAL A 215 6.36 -7.09 -16.22
C VAL A 215 7.50 -6.17 -16.63
N ALA A 216 8.44 -5.87 -15.72
CA ALA A 216 9.61 -5.05 -16.04
C ALA A 216 10.44 -5.67 -17.16
N LYS A 217 10.73 -6.97 -17.08
CA LYS A 217 11.47 -7.71 -18.13
C LYS A 217 10.69 -7.78 -19.44
N GLY A 218 9.37 -7.98 -19.38
CA GLY A 218 8.49 -8.04 -20.55
C GLY A 218 8.48 -6.76 -21.39
N ILE A 219 8.73 -5.60 -20.76
CA ILE A 219 8.85 -4.30 -21.45
C ILE A 219 10.32 -3.92 -21.75
N GLY A 220 11.25 -4.86 -21.65
CA GLY A 220 12.69 -4.61 -21.90
C GLY A 220 13.37 -3.76 -20.84
N GLY A 221 12.87 -3.79 -19.59
CA GLY A 221 13.42 -3.03 -18.47
C GLY A 221 14.71 -3.64 -17.91
N ASP A 222 15.53 -2.77 -17.36
CA ASP A 222 16.77 -3.12 -16.65
C ASP A 222 16.53 -3.62 -15.21
N ALA A 223 17.62 -3.95 -14.51
CA ALA A 223 17.57 -4.40 -13.13
C ALA A 223 16.96 -3.34 -12.18
N ARG A 224 17.18 -2.05 -12.47
CA ARG A 224 16.65 -0.94 -11.69
C ARG A 224 15.13 -0.86 -11.81
N LEU A 225 14.59 -0.98 -13.03
CA LEU A 225 13.15 -1.03 -13.27
C LEU A 225 12.53 -2.29 -12.64
N SER A 226 13.20 -3.44 -12.76
CA SER A 226 12.73 -4.70 -12.16
C SER A 226 12.60 -4.59 -10.64
N LYS A 227 13.59 -4.00 -9.95
CA LYS A 227 13.52 -3.72 -8.51
C LYS A 227 12.36 -2.79 -8.18
N THR A 228 12.17 -1.71 -8.96
CA THR A 228 11.10 -0.73 -8.76
C THR A 228 9.72 -1.37 -8.87
N LEU A 229 9.42 -2.03 -10.00
CA LEU A 229 8.12 -2.65 -10.20
C LEU A 229 7.87 -3.81 -9.24
N SER A 230 8.91 -4.59 -8.89
CA SER A 230 8.81 -5.63 -7.87
C SER A 230 8.29 -5.06 -6.55
N ILE A 231 8.88 -3.97 -6.09
CA ILE A 231 8.55 -3.36 -4.80
C ILE A 231 7.16 -2.70 -4.87
N GLU A 232 6.87 -1.92 -5.92
CA GLU A 232 5.59 -1.20 -6.03
C GLU A 232 4.39 -2.13 -6.17
N VAL A 233 4.55 -3.27 -6.87
CA VAL A 233 3.48 -4.26 -7.02
C VAL A 233 3.38 -5.16 -5.79
N GLY A 234 4.52 -5.49 -5.15
CA GLY A 234 4.54 -6.42 -4.03
C GLY A 234 4.30 -5.78 -2.66
N ILE A 235 4.61 -4.51 -2.44
CA ILE A 235 4.50 -3.83 -1.14
C ILE A 235 3.31 -2.86 -1.14
N GLN A 236 2.21 -3.27 -0.53
CA GLN A 236 0.96 -2.53 -0.51
C GLN A 236 0.77 -1.74 0.79
N ASN A 237 -0.13 -0.75 0.76
CA ASN A 237 -0.49 0.06 1.91
C ASN A 237 -1.48 -0.68 2.84
N ALA A 238 -0.95 -1.44 3.80
CA ALA A 238 -1.75 -2.14 4.80
C ALA A 238 -2.64 -1.18 5.63
N GLY A 239 -2.19 0.06 5.87
CA GLY A 239 -2.97 1.06 6.61
C GLY A 239 -4.27 1.44 5.90
N THR A 240 -4.23 1.63 4.58
CA THR A 240 -5.44 1.86 3.78
C THR A 240 -6.38 0.66 3.83
N ALA A 241 -5.85 -0.55 3.71
CA ALA A 241 -6.66 -1.77 3.78
C ALA A 241 -7.31 -1.96 5.16
N ILE A 242 -6.59 -1.67 6.26
CA ILE A 242 -7.12 -1.68 7.63
C ILE A 242 -8.23 -0.63 7.78
N PHE A 243 -8.02 0.59 7.26
CA PHE A 243 -9.04 1.64 7.30
C PHE A 243 -10.34 1.21 6.60
N VAL A 244 -10.24 0.62 5.41
CA VAL A 244 -11.40 0.11 4.68
C VAL A 244 -12.13 -0.95 5.49
N ALA A 245 -11.43 -1.92 6.05
CA ALA A 245 -12.01 -3.01 6.84
C ALA A 245 -12.71 -2.48 8.11
N VAL A 246 -12.01 -1.64 8.89
CA VAL A 246 -12.48 -1.22 10.22
C VAL A 246 -13.47 -0.07 10.16
N VAL A 247 -13.17 0.95 9.34
CA VAL A 247 -13.94 2.20 9.34
C VAL A 247 -15.02 2.20 8.27
N GLN A 248 -14.69 1.80 7.03
CA GLN A 248 -15.68 1.80 5.95
C GLN A 248 -16.67 0.66 6.06
N LEU A 249 -16.17 -0.58 6.19
CA LEU A 249 -17.03 -1.76 6.29
C LEU A 249 -17.56 -2.00 7.70
N ASN A 250 -17.04 -1.28 8.70
CA ASN A 250 -17.36 -1.47 10.12
C ASN A 250 -17.22 -2.95 10.56
N GLN A 251 -16.24 -3.65 9.96
CA GLN A 251 -15.96 -5.06 10.22
C GLN A 251 -14.50 -5.25 10.65
N PRO A 252 -14.15 -5.00 11.92
CA PRO A 252 -12.78 -5.10 12.42
C PRO A 252 -12.11 -6.45 12.21
N GLN A 253 -12.89 -7.53 12.09
CA GLN A 253 -12.37 -8.87 11.82
C GLN A 253 -11.69 -8.97 10.44
N LEU A 254 -12.12 -8.18 9.45
CA LEU A 254 -11.52 -8.14 8.12
C LEU A 254 -10.13 -7.49 8.11
N ALA A 255 -9.80 -6.70 9.14
CA ALA A 255 -8.50 -6.07 9.29
C ALA A 255 -7.37 -7.04 9.62
N LEU A 256 -7.70 -8.27 10.03
CA LEU A 256 -6.72 -9.28 10.40
C LEU A 256 -5.72 -9.57 9.26
N THR A 257 -6.23 -9.82 8.07
CA THR A 257 -5.39 -10.13 6.89
C THR A 257 -4.49 -8.96 6.48
N PRO A 258 -4.99 -7.70 6.35
CA PRO A 258 -4.14 -6.53 6.14
C PRO A 258 -3.10 -6.30 7.25
N LEU A 259 -3.44 -6.62 8.49
CA LEU A 259 -2.54 -6.48 9.62
C LEU A 259 -1.39 -7.50 9.54
N LEU A 260 -1.70 -8.77 9.27
CA LEU A 260 -0.70 -9.81 9.03
C LEU A 260 0.23 -9.42 7.88
N TYR A 261 -0.33 -8.89 6.80
CA TYR A 261 0.46 -8.42 5.67
C TYR A 261 1.40 -7.28 6.04
N GLY A 262 0.93 -6.26 6.77
CA GLY A 262 1.75 -5.13 7.21
C GLY A 262 2.97 -5.55 8.03
N ILE A 263 2.88 -6.69 8.73
CA ILE A 263 3.99 -7.30 9.47
C ILE A 263 4.86 -8.15 8.53
N LEU A 264 4.25 -9.08 7.81
CA LEU A 264 4.93 -10.14 7.07
C LEU A 264 5.58 -9.64 5.77
N MET A 265 5.05 -8.59 5.13
CA MET A 265 5.64 -7.99 3.92
C MET A 265 7.07 -7.49 4.13
N ASN A 266 7.46 -7.21 5.40
CA ASN A 266 8.81 -6.77 5.71
C ASN A 266 9.84 -7.90 5.53
N ILE A 267 9.44 -9.18 5.58
CA ILE A 267 10.35 -10.31 5.38
C ILE A 267 10.92 -10.30 3.96
N PRO A 268 10.10 -10.39 2.88
CA PRO A 268 10.63 -10.33 1.52
C PRO A 268 11.28 -8.98 1.19
N ALA A 269 10.80 -7.88 1.79
CA ALA A 269 11.42 -6.57 1.62
C ALA A 269 12.86 -6.54 2.16
N ILE A 270 13.10 -7.04 3.38
CA ILE A 270 14.44 -7.12 3.98
C ILE A 270 15.35 -8.04 3.16
N ILE A 271 14.85 -9.18 2.71
CA ILE A 271 15.60 -10.09 1.84
C ILE A 271 16.05 -9.36 0.58
N LEU A 272 15.14 -8.63 -0.10
CA LEU A 272 15.46 -7.87 -1.30
C LEU A 272 16.50 -6.76 -1.03
N ILE A 273 16.39 -6.04 0.09
CA ILE A 273 17.37 -5.02 0.49
C ILE A 273 18.75 -5.64 0.68
N VAL A 274 18.85 -6.79 1.39
CA VAL A 274 20.12 -7.46 1.64
C VAL A 274 20.74 -7.95 0.34
N MET A 275 19.96 -8.57 -0.54
CA MET A 275 20.43 -9.03 -1.85
C MET A 275 20.92 -7.85 -2.70
N SER A 276 20.15 -6.76 -2.77
CA SER A 276 20.53 -5.58 -3.57
C SER A 276 21.81 -4.89 -3.08
N ARG A 277 22.12 -4.95 -1.77
CA ARG A 277 23.36 -4.42 -1.22
C ARG A 277 24.57 -5.31 -1.53
N ARG A 278 24.39 -6.61 -1.70
CA ARG A 278 25.47 -7.54 -2.11
C ARG A 278 25.86 -7.29 -3.56
N ASP A 279 24.86 -7.14 -4.46
CA ASP A 279 25.10 -6.83 -5.88
C ASP A 279 25.99 -5.58 -6.06
N VAL A 280 25.78 -4.54 -5.23
CA VAL A 280 26.58 -3.31 -5.27
C VAL A 280 28.02 -3.52 -4.78
N ARG A 281 28.25 -4.45 -3.81
CA ARG A 281 29.58 -4.73 -3.27
C ARG A 281 30.41 -5.65 -4.16
N GLU A 282 29.76 -6.56 -4.88
CA GLU A 282 30.42 -7.52 -5.77
C GLU A 282 30.67 -6.93 -7.18
N GLY A 283 29.99 -5.85 -7.55
CA GLY A 283 30.19 -5.14 -8.82
C GLY A 283 31.10 -3.90 -8.73
N ALA A 284 31.62 -3.59 -7.52
CA ALA A 284 32.61 -2.54 -7.28
C ALA A 284 33.99 -3.13 -7.00
#